data_9bd0f27d221880fb2dd13966412ee6ae
#
_entry.id   9bd0f27d221880fb2dd13966412ee6ae
#
_cell.length_a   1.000
_cell.length_b   1.000
_cell.length_c   1.000
_cell.angle_alpha   90.00
_cell.angle_beta   90.00
_cell.angle_gamma   90.00
#
_symmetry.space_group_name_H-M   'P 1'
#
loop_
_entity.id
_entity.type
_entity.pdbx_description
1 polymer ?
#
loop_
_entity_poly.entity_id
_entity_poly.type
_entity_poly.pdbx_seq_one_letter_code
_entity_poly.pdbx_strand_id
1 'polypeptide(L)'
;MLKKYLILLIVLFSGTAGAQTNYIIYPSCSDTITSDKPLVIFFTGDSGRSHFDEKLTDTLCANNIPLMCINSYKFFSRRKTPQQTLDSILPYIAQNLKRYNRHRFIFAGYSFGSEVVPFLYNLMSEEWKEKVEFIVLLSPSYNSDFKIHFFDQIGLNNRRWPYDVLHEIMKIEEKKIIVFWGKDEKKFEKKEFTKHNITVHHLKGGHRHIDVKPVIDEINERIEEGSVAQGSGHRA
;
A
#
# COMPACT_ATOMS: atom_id res chain seq x y z
N MET A 1 31.88 60.76 17.91
CA MET A 1 31.42 59.40 18.26
C MET A 1 30.30 59.04 17.31
N LEU A 2 30.61 58.28 16.26
CA LEU A 2 29.62 57.89 15.23
C LEU A 2 29.13 56.47 15.52
N LYS A 3 27.87 56.35 15.93
CA LYS A 3 27.21 55.04 16.10
C LYS A 3 26.84 54.50 14.72
N LYS A 4 27.54 53.41 14.30
CA LYS A 4 27.20 52.62 13.11
C LYS A 4 25.98 51.77 13.43
N TYR A 5 24.85 52.00 12.80
CA TYR A 5 23.71 51.10 12.80
C TYR A 5 23.94 50.04 11.73
N LEU A 6 24.13 48.81 12.20
CA LEU A 6 24.18 47.62 11.34
C LEU A 6 22.73 47.24 11.01
N ILE A 7 22.26 47.56 9.81
CA ILE A 7 20.96 47.10 9.32
C ILE A 7 21.15 45.65 8.85
N LEU A 8 20.62 44.72 9.61
CA LEU A 8 20.56 43.31 9.24
C LEU A 8 19.43 43.13 8.22
N LEU A 9 19.80 43.01 6.94
CA LEU A 9 18.86 42.75 5.85
C LEU A 9 18.50 41.24 5.89
N ILE A 10 17.35 40.90 6.48
CA ILE A 10 16.79 39.57 6.40
C ILE A 10 16.17 39.39 5.02
N VAL A 11 16.90 38.79 4.10
CA VAL A 11 16.39 38.35 2.81
C VAL A 11 15.53 37.09 3.06
N LEU A 12 14.23 37.28 3.11
CA LEU A 12 13.28 36.17 3.04
C LEU A 12 13.37 35.58 1.63
N PHE A 13 14.18 34.56 1.49
CA PHE A 13 14.16 33.67 0.34
C PHE A 13 12.86 32.85 0.41
N SER A 14 11.79 33.34 -0.19
CA SER A 14 10.64 32.52 -0.57
C SER A 14 11.03 31.69 -1.78
N GLY A 15 11.94 30.74 -1.56
CA GLY A 15 12.21 29.68 -2.50
C GLY A 15 11.03 28.72 -2.47
N THR A 16 10.21 28.74 -3.49
CA THR A 16 9.40 27.58 -3.89
C THR A 16 10.34 26.49 -4.42
N ALA A 17 11.23 26.02 -3.54
CA ALA A 17 11.87 24.74 -3.74
C ALA A 17 10.73 23.73 -3.68
N GLY A 18 10.45 23.06 -4.79
CA GLY A 18 9.60 21.89 -4.81
C GLY A 18 10.08 20.96 -3.70
N ALA A 19 9.40 21.01 -2.56
CA ALA A 19 9.61 20.13 -1.46
C ALA A 19 9.22 18.75 -1.96
N GLN A 20 10.16 18.09 -2.60
CA GLN A 20 10.13 16.66 -2.85
C GLN A 20 10.33 15.99 -1.48
N THR A 21 9.27 15.95 -0.86
CA THR A 21 8.87 15.80 0.50
C THR A 21 9.32 14.47 1.05
N ASN A 22 9.99 14.54 2.14
CA ASN A 22 10.25 13.48 3.08
C ASN A 22 8.96 12.87 3.70
N TYR A 23 7.84 12.87 2.99
CA TYR A 23 6.60 12.32 3.51
C TYR A 23 6.72 10.81 3.69
N ILE A 24 6.33 10.36 4.86
CA ILE A 24 6.17 8.95 5.20
C ILE A 24 4.86 8.44 4.61
N ILE A 25 3.81 9.26 4.66
CA ILE A 25 2.47 9.02 4.10
C ILE A 25 2.13 10.21 3.22
N TYR A 26 1.74 9.98 1.98
CA TYR A 26 1.45 11.05 1.03
C TYR A 26 0.38 10.67 0.01
N PRO A 27 -0.45 11.62 -0.44
CA PRO A 27 -1.26 11.44 -1.62
C PRO A 27 -0.34 11.39 -2.84
N SER A 28 -0.52 10.42 -3.71
CA SER A 28 0.36 10.25 -4.87
C SER A 28 -0.22 10.81 -6.16
N CYS A 29 -1.54 10.99 -6.24
CA CYS A 29 -2.20 11.55 -7.40
C CYS A 29 -2.54 13.03 -7.19
N SER A 30 -2.74 13.76 -8.29
CA SER A 30 -3.25 15.14 -8.26
C SER A 30 -4.69 15.18 -7.70
N ASP A 31 -5.12 16.38 -7.28
CA ASP A 31 -6.51 16.60 -6.83
C ASP A 31 -7.54 16.56 -7.98
N THR A 32 -7.08 16.38 -9.23
CA THR A 32 -7.92 16.34 -10.44
C THR A 32 -8.47 14.95 -10.76
N ILE A 33 -8.42 13.99 -9.82
CA ILE A 33 -9.06 12.67 -9.99
C ILE A 33 -10.58 12.86 -10.10
N THR A 34 -11.13 12.54 -11.27
CA THR A 34 -12.55 12.72 -11.59
C THR A 34 -13.37 11.44 -11.57
N SER A 35 -12.72 10.27 -11.55
CA SER A 35 -13.42 8.98 -11.46
C SER A 35 -14.09 8.83 -10.09
N ASP A 36 -15.00 7.90 -9.96
CA ASP A 36 -15.62 7.42 -8.70
C ASP A 36 -14.94 6.18 -8.14
N LYS A 37 -13.85 5.74 -8.76
CA LYS A 37 -13.06 4.57 -8.34
C LYS A 37 -12.61 4.67 -6.89
N PRO A 38 -12.55 3.55 -6.14
CA PRO A 38 -12.14 3.56 -4.73
C PRO A 38 -10.70 4.07 -4.56
N LEU A 39 -10.41 4.60 -3.36
CA LEU A 39 -9.05 5.03 -2.98
C LEU A 39 -8.16 3.81 -2.81
N VAL A 40 -6.98 3.78 -3.41
CA VAL A 40 -5.97 2.76 -3.11
C VAL A 40 -5.09 3.24 -1.96
N ILE A 41 -4.97 2.41 -0.92
CA ILE A 41 -4.01 2.58 0.18
C ILE A 41 -2.87 1.61 -0.07
N PHE A 42 -1.71 2.12 -0.45
CA PHE A 42 -0.59 1.31 -0.89
C PHE A 42 0.61 1.40 0.05
N PHE A 43 1.03 0.26 0.58
CA PHE A 43 2.29 0.11 1.31
C PHE A 43 3.39 -0.35 0.36
N THR A 44 4.47 0.42 0.27
CA THR A 44 5.65 0.10 -0.55
C THR A 44 6.41 -1.09 0.02
N GLY A 45 7.37 -1.63 -0.75
CA GLY A 45 8.33 -2.59 -0.25
C GLY A 45 9.30 -2.03 0.79
N ASP A 46 10.20 -2.87 1.27
CA ASP A 46 11.24 -2.56 2.27
C ASP A 46 12.26 -1.51 1.82
N SER A 47 12.46 -1.37 0.52
CA SER A 47 13.31 -0.33 -0.08
C SER A 47 12.63 1.05 -0.13
N GLY A 48 11.37 1.16 0.27
CA GLY A 48 10.57 2.36 0.10
C GLY A 48 10.12 2.55 -1.35
N ARG A 49 10.40 3.70 -1.97
CA ARG A 49 10.04 3.96 -3.37
C ARG A 49 11.04 3.30 -4.32
N SER A 50 10.82 2.03 -4.65
CA SER A 50 11.54 1.35 -5.73
C SER A 50 10.98 1.74 -7.10
N HIS A 51 11.69 1.39 -8.17
CA HIS A 51 11.20 1.60 -9.54
C HIS A 51 9.85 0.91 -9.79
N PHE A 52 9.64 -0.27 -9.18
CA PHE A 52 8.35 -0.97 -9.26
C PHE A 52 7.24 -0.18 -8.54
N ASP A 53 7.50 0.29 -7.31
CA ASP A 53 6.53 1.08 -6.55
C ASP A 53 6.14 2.36 -7.32
N GLU A 54 7.12 3.06 -7.89
CA GLU A 54 6.89 4.26 -8.69
C GLU A 54 6.04 3.96 -9.92
N LYS A 55 6.42 2.94 -10.70
CA LYS A 55 5.67 2.55 -11.89
C LYS A 55 4.23 2.15 -11.58
N LEU A 56 4.01 1.40 -10.48
CA LEU A 56 2.67 1.01 -10.04
C LEU A 56 1.84 2.23 -9.65
N THR A 57 2.38 3.10 -8.81
CA THR A 57 1.68 4.29 -8.32
C THR A 57 1.36 5.27 -9.45
N ASP A 58 2.31 5.51 -10.35
CA ASP A 58 2.11 6.39 -11.51
C ASP A 58 1.05 5.82 -12.47
N THR A 59 1.06 4.47 -12.68
CA THR A 59 0.07 3.82 -13.53
C THR A 59 -1.33 3.87 -12.91
N LEU A 60 -1.48 3.68 -11.58
CA LEU A 60 -2.76 3.85 -10.89
C LEU A 60 -3.31 5.27 -11.09
N CYS A 61 -2.47 6.29 -10.87
CA CYS A 61 -2.86 7.68 -11.06
C CYS A 61 -3.26 7.98 -12.52
N ALA A 62 -2.49 7.47 -13.49
CA ALA A 62 -2.79 7.62 -14.92
C ALA A 62 -4.12 6.95 -15.32
N ASN A 63 -4.53 5.89 -14.59
CA ASN A 63 -5.84 5.24 -14.72
C ASN A 63 -6.95 5.94 -13.92
N ASN A 64 -6.69 7.14 -13.42
CA ASN A 64 -7.64 7.95 -12.67
C ASN A 64 -8.11 7.28 -11.36
N ILE A 65 -7.23 6.49 -10.72
CA ILE A 65 -7.46 5.82 -9.43
C ILE A 65 -6.77 6.64 -8.34
N PRO A 66 -7.52 7.19 -7.36
CA PRO A 66 -6.92 7.96 -6.27
C PRO A 66 -6.04 7.06 -5.39
N LEU A 67 -4.94 7.60 -4.90
CA LEU A 67 -3.92 6.83 -4.19
C LEU A 67 -3.38 7.57 -2.96
N MET A 68 -3.31 6.85 -1.84
CA MET A 68 -2.51 7.21 -0.67
C MET A 68 -1.37 6.19 -0.53
N CYS A 69 -0.14 6.65 -0.60
CA CYS A 69 1.04 5.80 -0.52
C CYS A 69 1.72 5.92 0.85
N ILE A 70 2.11 4.79 1.42
CA ILE A 70 2.92 4.71 2.64
C ILE A 70 4.32 4.21 2.27
N ASN A 71 5.33 5.03 2.50
CA ASN A 71 6.73 4.64 2.34
C ASN A 71 7.13 3.73 3.50
N SER A 72 7.09 2.43 3.29
CA SER A 72 7.37 1.44 4.34
C SER A 72 8.77 1.58 4.92
N TYR A 73 9.78 1.87 4.11
CA TYR A 73 11.15 2.08 4.59
C TYR A 73 11.24 3.16 5.67
N LYS A 74 10.56 4.28 5.46
CA LYS A 74 10.54 5.38 6.43
C LYS A 74 9.60 5.11 7.58
N PHE A 75 8.41 4.56 7.31
CA PHE A 75 7.38 4.34 8.31
C PHE A 75 7.81 3.28 9.35
N PHE A 76 8.46 2.20 8.91
CA PHE A 76 8.94 1.11 9.75
C PHE A 76 10.44 1.19 10.09
N SER A 77 11.05 2.36 9.96
CA SER A 77 12.43 2.61 10.43
C SER A 77 12.60 2.30 11.93
N ARG A 78 11.51 2.43 12.69
CA ARG A 78 11.39 1.93 14.07
C ARG A 78 10.33 0.85 14.11
N ARG A 79 10.57 -0.19 14.95
CA ARG A 79 9.59 -1.27 15.14
C ARG A 79 8.26 -0.73 15.64
N LYS A 80 7.19 -1.25 15.07
CA LYS A 80 5.81 -1.00 15.50
C LYS A 80 5.11 -2.32 15.76
N THR A 81 4.04 -2.31 16.55
CA THR A 81 3.09 -3.42 16.55
C THR A 81 2.08 -3.22 15.41
N PRO A 82 1.37 -4.28 14.99
CA PRO A 82 0.25 -4.14 14.06
C PRO A 82 -0.78 -3.11 14.52
N GLN A 83 -1.14 -3.10 15.81
CA GLN A 83 -2.09 -2.12 16.37
C GLN A 83 -1.54 -0.69 16.29
N GLN A 84 -0.29 -0.45 16.69
CA GLN A 84 0.33 0.88 16.58
C GLN A 84 0.39 1.36 15.12
N THR A 85 0.58 0.43 14.19
CA THR A 85 0.56 0.73 12.75
C THR A 85 -0.83 1.16 12.32
N LEU A 86 -1.86 0.40 12.66
CA LEU A 86 -3.25 0.71 12.33
C LEU A 86 -3.67 2.06 12.91
N ASP A 87 -3.45 2.28 14.21
CA ASP A 87 -3.78 3.54 14.89
C ASP A 87 -3.11 4.75 14.23
N SER A 88 -1.87 4.54 13.75
CA SER A 88 -1.12 5.62 13.08
C SER A 88 -1.65 5.96 11.69
N ILE A 89 -2.23 5.01 10.95
CA ILE A 89 -2.63 5.24 9.55
C ILE A 89 -4.12 5.56 9.37
N LEU A 90 -5.01 5.10 10.25
CA LEU A 90 -6.45 5.32 10.13
C LEU A 90 -6.84 6.80 9.96
N PRO A 91 -6.25 7.76 10.71
CA PRO A 91 -6.55 9.18 10.52
C PRO A 91 -6.20 9.67 9.09
N TYR A 92 -5.10 9.18 8.51
CA TYR A 92 -4.71 9.53 7.14
C TYR A 92 -5.61 8.88 6.10
N ILE A 93 -6.08 7.64 6.34
CA ILE A 93 -7.07 7.00 5.47
C ILE A 93 -8.36 7.83 5.47
N ALA A 94 -8.88 8.19 6.64
CA ALA A 94 -10.07 9.04 6.76
C ALA A 94 -9.91 10.38 6.03
N GLN A 95 -8.75 11.04 6.21
CA GLN A 95 -8.44 12.30 5.54
C GLN A 95 -8.42 12.16 4.01
N ASN A 96 -7.81 11.10 3.49
CA ASN A 96 -7.71 10.89 2.04
C ASN A 96 -9.04 10.43 1.43
N LEU A 97 -9.83 9.63 2.13
CA LEU A 97 -11.22 9.34 1.72
C LEU A 97 -12.02 10.63 1.56
N LYS A 98 -11.93 11.54 2.53
CA LYS A 98 -12.57 12.86 2.44
C LYS A 98 -12.00 13.72 1.31
N ARG A 99 -10.67 13.78 1.15
CA ARG A 99 -9.98 14.56 0.12
C ARG A 99 -10.46 14.19 -1.29
N TYR A 100 -10.54 12.90 -1.58
CA TYR A 100 -10.96 12.39 -2.88
C TYR A 100 -12.46 12.15 -2.99
N ASN A 101 -13.24 12.47 -1.95
CA ASN A 101 -14.68 12.19 -1.87
C ASN A 101 -14.99 10.70 -2.13
N ARG A 102 -14.37 9.81 -1.35
CA ARG A 102 -14.53 8.35 -1.45
C ARG A 102 -15.06 7.77 -0.15
N HIS A 103 -15.84 6.69 -0.29
CA HIS A 103 -16.40 5.96 0.84
C HIS A 103 -15.77 4.59 1.02
N ARG A 104 -15.07 4.09 -0.01
CA ARG A 104 -14.44 2.77 -0.06
C ARG A 104 -12.99 2.88 -0.49
N PHE A 105 -12.20 1.88 -0.12
CA PHE A 105 -10.80 1.81 -0.49
C PHE A 105 -10.34 0.38 -0.74
N ILE A 106 -9.28 0.26 -1.53
CA ILE A 106 -8.55 -0.96 -1.78
C ILE A 106 -7.30 -0.92 -0.90
N PHE A 107 -7.04 -2.01 -0.17
CA PHE A 107 -5.81 -2.14 0.58
C PHE A 107 -4.78 -2.89 -0.26
N ALA A 108 -3.62 -2.30 -0.51
CA ALA A 108 -2.59 -2.89 -1.35
C ALA A 108 -1.22 -2.83 -0.66
N GLY A 109 -0.37 -3.81 -0.95
CA GLY A 109 1.00 -3.82 -0.47
C GLY A 109 1.93 -4.61 -1.40
N TYR A 110 3.20 -4.21 -1.44
CA TYR A 110 4.25 -4.91 -2.16
C TYR A 110 5.34 -5.37 -1.21
N SER A 111 5.78 -6.65 -1.37
CA SER A 111 6.85 -7.23 -0.56
C SER A 111 6.56 -7.03 0.94
N PHE A 112 7.40 -6.34 1.69
CA PHE A 112 7.16 -5.99 3.09
C PHE A 112 5.78 -5.33 3.31
N GLY A 113 5.34 -4.45 2.41
CA GLY A 113 4.01 -3.84 2.50
C GLY A 113 2.88 -4.86 2.43
N SER A 114 3.04 -5.93 1.63
CA SER A 114 2.06 -7.01 1.54
C SER A 114 2.02 -7.91 2.79
N GLU A 115 3.09 -7.91 3.59
CA GLU A 115 3.12 -8.60 4.88
C GLU A 115 2.35 -7.85 5.96
N VAL A 116 2.29 -6.52 5.85
CA VAL A 116 1.65 -5.64 6.82
C VAL A 116 0.12 -5.63 6.68
N VAL A 117 -0.37 -5.55 5.44
CA VAL A 117 -1.79 -5.34 5.12
C VAL A 117 -2.74 -6.35 5.78
N PRO A 118 -2.48 -7.67 5.80
CA PRO A 118 -3.39 -8.65 6.41
C PRO A 118 -3.65 -8.40 7.90
N PHE A 119 -2.60 -8.05 8.64
CA PHE A 119 -2.73 -7.73 10.07
C PHE A 119 -3.61 -6.50 10.29
N LEU A 120 -3.41 -5.46 9.48
CA LEU A 120 -4.17 -4.23 9.61
C LEU A 120 -5.65 -4.47 9.33
N TYR A 121 -5.97 -5.20 8.26
CA TYR A 121 -7.35 -5.55 7.93
C TYR A 121 -8.01 -6.34 9.05
N ASN A 122 -7.35 -7.37 9.60
CA ASN A 122 -7.91 -8.20 10.65
C ASN A 122 -8.14 -7.46 11.96
N LEU A 123 -7.35 -6.42 12.23
CA LEU A 123 -7.48 -5.55 13.42
C LEU A 123 -8.52 -4.42 13.25
N MET A 124 -8.97 -4.15 12.03
CA MET A 124 -10.00 -3.13 11.80
C MET A 124 -11.33 -3.49 12.47
N SER A 125 -12.08 -2.47 12.91
CA SER A 125 -13.49 -2.64 13.27
C SER A 125 -14.30 -3.04 12.03
N GLU A 126 -15.46 -3.67 12.25
CA GLU A 126 -16.34 -4.05 11.14
C GLU A 126 -16.73 -2.86 10.27
N GLU A 127 -16.97 -1.69 10.86
CA GLU A 127 -17.24 -0.45 10.11
C GLU A 127 -16.11 -0.10 9.11
N TRP A 128 -14.84 -0.33 9.49
CA TRP A 128 -13.71 -0.09 8.60
C TRP A 128 -13.52 -1.21 7.57
N LYS A 129 -13.77 -2.47 7.96
CA LYS A 129 -13.73 -3.61 7.03
C LYS A 129 -14.76 -3.50 5.92
N GLU A 130 -15.95 -2.98 6.21
CA GLU A 130 -17.00 -2.71 5.21
C GLU A 130 -16.56 -1.69 4.15
N LYS A 131 -15.69 -0.75 4.51
CA LYS A 131 -15.11 0.22 3.57
C LYS A 131 -14.02 -0.38 2.68
N VAL A 132 -13.45 -1.54 3.04
CA VAL A 132 -12.46 -2.24 2.22
C VAL A 132 -13.17 -2.96 1.09
N GLU A 133 -12.92 -2.56 -0.14
CA GLU A 133 -13.46 -3.21 -1.34
C GLU A 133 -12.84 -4.59 -1.51
N PHE A 134 -11.52 -4.62 -1.67
CA PHE A 134 -10.68 -5.82 -1.71
C PHE A 134 -9.24 -5.50 -1.34
N ILE A 135 -8.43 -6.54 -1.24
CA ILE A 135 -7.04 -6.49 -0.82
C ILE A 135 -6.15 -7.04 -1.93
N VAL A 136 -5.06 -6.35 -2.23
CA VAL A 136 -4.06 -6.74 -3.24
C VAL A 136 -2.71 -6.96 -2.56
N LEU A 137 -2.22 -8.17 -2.59
CA LEU A 137 -0.92 -8.54 -2.03
C LEU A 137 0.05 -8.93 -3.14
N LEU A 138 1.14 -8.20 -3.26
CA LEU A 138 2.18 -8.40 -4.26
C LEU A 138 3.41 -8.99 -3.57
N SER A 139 3.72 -10.25 -3.87
CA SER A 139 4.87 -11.00 -3.33
C SER A 139 4.96 -11.00 -1.79
N PRO A 140 3.90 -11.38 -1.04
CA PRO A 140 3.98 -11.50 0.41
C PRO A 140 4.95 -12.59 0.83
N SER A 141 5.60 -12.43 2.00
CA SER A 141 6.41 -13.45 2.67
C SER A 141 5.59 -14.18 3.75
N TYR A 142 6.12 -15.29 4.29
CA TYR A 142 5.44 -16.06 5.35
C TYR A 142 5.37 -15.33 6.69
N ASN A 143 6.37 -14.51 6.99
CA ASN A 143 6.54 -13.92 8.32
C ASN A 143 7.03 -12.47 8.22
N SER A 144 6.67 -11.64 9.21
CA SER A 144 7.11 -10.26 9.36
C SER A 144 7.49 -9.94 10.82
N ASP A 145 8.13 -8.80 11.06
CA ASP A 145 8.37 -8.27 12.40
C ASP A 145 8.00 -6.79 12.56
N PHE A 146 7.36 -6.23 11.56
CA PHE A 146 6.95 -4.82 11.51
C PHE A 146 8.12 -3.83 11.73
N LYS A 147 9.28 -4.22 11.23
CA LYS A 147 10.49 -3.39 11.21
C LYS A 147 11.29 -3.68 9.95
N ILE A 148 11.82 -2.66 9.32
CA ILE A 148 12.75 -2.81 8.21
C ILE A 148 14.17 -2.97 8.73
N HIS A 149 14.83 -4.02 8.25
CA HIS A 149 16.20 -4.36 8.62
C HIS A 149 17.11 -4.19 7.41
N PHE A 150 18.07 -3.28 7.53
CA PHE A 150 19.02 -2.99 6.46
C PHE A 150 19.78 -4.24 5.98
N PHE A 151 20.11 -5.15 6.89
CA PHE A 151 20.87 -6.37 6.58
C PHE A 151 20.04 -7.47 5.88
N ASP A 152 18.71 -7.42 5.92
CA ASP A 152 17.86 -8.40 5.26
C ASP A 152 17.86 -8.21 3.73
N GLN A 153 18.09 -6.98 3.28
CA GLN A 153 18.21 -6.63 1.86
C GLN A 153 19.41 -7.33 1.18
N ILE A 154 20.41 -7.77 1.97
CA ILE A 154 21.59 -8.48 1.47
C ILE A 154 21.55 -9.99 1.77
N GLY A 155 20.41 -10.53 2.22
CA GLY A 155 20.18 -11.97 2.32
C GLY A 155 20.91 -12.69 3.47
N LEU A 156 21.35 -11.98 4.50
CA LEU A 156 22.19 -12.53 5.58
C LEU A 156 21.42 -13.00 6.83
N ASN A 157 20.10 -13.17 6.77
CA ASN A 157 19.31 -13.50 7.96
C ASN A 157 18.54 -14.81 7.88
N ASN A 158 18.79 -15.68 8.89
CA ASN A 158 18.01 -16.88 9.25
C ASN A 158 17.09 -16.62 10.47
N ARG A 159 16.53 -15.42 10.62
CA ARG A 159 15.69 -15.10 11.78
C ARG A 159 14.27 -15.58 11.56
N ARG A 160 13.65 -16.15 12.60
CA ARG A 160 12.20 -16.35 12.67
C ARG A 160 11.58 -15.02 13.12
N TRP A 161 10.71 -14.48 12.28
CA TRP A 161 9.96 -13.28 12.57
C TRP A 161 8.72 -13.63 13.42
N PRO A 162 8.31 -12.77 14.37
CA PRO A 162 7.27 -13.11 15.34
C PRO A 162 5.85 -13.14 14.77
N TYR A 163 5.61 -12.54 13.60
CA TYR A 163 4.29 -12.41 13.02
C TYR A 163 4.13 -13.36 11.83
N ASP A 164 3.17 -14.27 11.91
CA ASP A 164 2.82 -15.23 10.85
C ASP A 164 1.86 -14.57 9.85
N VAL A 165 2.40 -14.14 8.72
CA VAL A 165 1.66 -13.44 7.65
C VAL A 165 0.67 -14.37 6.98
N LEU A 166 1.07 -15.63 6.72
CA LEU A 166 0.20 -16.60 6.07
C LEU A 166 -1.05 -16.86 6.92
N HIS A 167 -0.88 -17.04 8.22
CA HIS A 167 -2.00 -17.23 9.14
C HIS A 167 -2.96 -16.03 9.11
N GLU A 168 -2.45 -14.79 9.02
CA GLU A 168 -3.29 -13.60 8.92
C GLU A 168 -4.02 -13.51 7.57
N ILE A 169 -3.37 -13.90 6.47
CA ILE A 169 -4.01 -13.97 5.15
C ILE A 169 -5.19 -14.95 5.17
N MET A 170 -5.01 -16.12 5.81
CA MET A 170 -6.04 -17.18 5.85
C MET A 170 -7.28 -16.83 6.70
N LYS A 171 -7.24 -15.75 7.48
CA LYS A 171 -8.40 -15.20 8.20
C LYS A 171 -9.30 -14.31 7.33
N ILE A 172 -8.80 -13.89 6.18
CA ILE A 172 -9.51 -12.97 5.28
C ILE A 172 -10.40 -13.79 4.34
N GLU A 173 -11.63 -13.32 4.12
CA GLU A 173 -12.51 -13.94 3.13
C GLU A 173 -11.85 -13.97 1.75
N GLU A 174 -11.87 -15.10 1.08
CA GLU A 174 -11.23 -15.34 -0.22
C GLU A 174 -11.65 -14.33 -1.30
N LYS A 175 -12.93 -13.92 -1.31
CA LYS A 175 -13.48 -12.96 -2.27
C LYS A 175 -12.87 -11.56 -2.15
N LYS A 176 -12.27 -11.28 -0.98
CA LYS A 176 -11.70 -9.95 -0.68
C LYS A 176 -10.19 -9.89 -0.94
N ILE A 177 -9.55 -10.96 -1.35
CA ILE A 177 -8.09 -10.96 -1.45
C ILE A 177 -7.61 -11.52 -2.80
N ILE A 178 -6.64 -10.82 -3.37
CA ILE A 178 -5.94 -11.20 -4.59
C ILE A 178 -4.45 -11.21 -4.28
N VAL A 179 -3.77 -12.26 -4.69
CA VAL A 179 -2.33 -12.41 -4.46
C VAL A 179 -1.60 -12.53 -5.79
N PHE A 180 -0.50 -11.79 -5.92
CA PHE A 180 0.38 -11.84 -7.09
C PHE A 180 1.77 -12.29 -6.69
N TRP A 181 2.35 -13.22 -7.48
CA TRP A 181 3.76 -13.61 -7.37
C TRP A 181 4.46 -13.61 -8.71
N GLY A 182 5.76 -13.35 -8.69
CA GLY A 182 6.61 -13.65 -9.84
C GLY A 182 6.73 -15.16 -10.05
N LYS A 183 6.72 -15.63 -11.31
CA LYS A 183 6.84 -17.06 -11.65
C LYS A 183 8.14 -17.66 -11.14
N ASP A 184 9.18 -16.85 -11.02
CA ASP A 184 10.52 -17.27 -10.61
C ASP A 184 10.74 -17.15 -9.09
N GLU A 185 9.72 -16.71 -8.33
CA GLU A 185 9.77 -16.70 -6.87
C GLU A 185 9.62 -18.11 -6.30
N LYS A 186 10.68 -18.58 -5.62
CA LYS A 186 10.75 -19.93 -5.06
C LYS A 186 10.18 -20.05 -3.65
N LYS A 187 9.76 -18.94 -3.04
CA LYS A 187 9.54 -18.86 -1.58
C LYS A 187 8.16 -19.33 -1.10
N PHE A 188 7.20 -19.57 -1.99
CA PHE A 188 5.86 -19.94 -1.58
C PHE A 188 5.40 -21.28 -2.16
N GLU A 189 4.94 -22.17 -1.29
CA GLU A 189 4.19 -23.34 -1.73
C GLU A 189 2.76 -22.94 -2.07
N LYS A 190 2.44 -22.92 -3.36
CA LYS A 190 1.13 -22.60 -3.93
C LYS A 190 -0.04 -23.36 -3.29
N LYS A 191 0.21 -24.53 -2.71
CA LYS A 191 -0.79 -25.44 -2.17
C LYS A 191 -1.64 -24.84 -1.05
N GLU A 192 -1.08 -23.97 -0.22
CA GLU A 192 -1.79 -23.42 0.93
C GLU A 192 -2.87 -22.43 0.51
N PHE A 193 -2.57 -21.58 -0.47
CA PHE A 193 -3.53 -20.62 -1.00
C PHE A 193 -4.65 -21.29 -1.80
N THR A 194 -4.32 -22.30 -2.59
CA THR A 194 -5.32 -23.07 -3.34
C THR A 194 -6.33 -23.78 -2.44
N LYS A 195 -5.92 -24.23 -1.25
CA LYS A 195 -6.83 -24.84 -0.27
C LYS A 195 -7.89 -23.88 0.26
N HIS A 196 -7.63 -22.58 0.22
CA HIS A 196 -8.50 -21.53 0.72
C HIS A 196 -9.19 -20.74 -0.39
N ASN A 197 -9.17 -21.24 -1.65
CA ASN A 197 -9.77 -20.63 -2.84
C ASN A 197 -9.32 -19.18 -3.10
N ILE A 198 -8.16 -18.77 -2.57
CA ILE A 198 -7.61 -17.43 -2.79
C ILE A 198 -7.13 -17.33 -4.24
N THR A 199 -7.55 -16.27 -4.92
CA THR A 199 -7.10 -15.97 -6.28
C THR A 199 -5.61 -15.64 -6.29
N VAL A 200 -4.83 -16.43 -7.05
CA VAL A 200 -3.39 -16.25 -7.18
C VAL A 200 -3.01 -16.04 -8.63
N HIS A 201 -2.38 -14.91 -8.92
CA HIS A 201 -1.84 -14.58 -10.23
C HIS A 201 -0.33 -14.73 -10.25
N HIS A 202 0.17 -15.31 -11.35
CA HIS A 202 1.61 -15.47 -11.58
C HIS A 202 2.09 -14.50 -12.65
N LEU A 203 2.88 -13.50 -12.21
CA LEU A 203 3.46 -12.50 -13.09
C LEU A 203 4.78 -13.00 -13.70
N LYS A 204 5.15 -12.48 -14.86
CA LYS A 204 6.44 -12.79 -15.50
C LYS A 204 7.58 -12.18 -14.68
N GLY A 205 8.62 -12.97 -14.44
CA GLY A 205 9.82 -12.56 -13.70
C GLY A 205 9.79 -12.95 -12.22
N GLY A 206 10.74 -12.46 -11.46
CA GLY A 206 10.89 -12.71 -10.03
C GLY A 206 10.42 -11.53 -9.19
N HIS A 207 10.77 -11.56 -7.92
CA HIS A 207 10.32 -10.60 -6.91
C HIS A 207 10.53 -9.11 -7.27
N ARG A 208 11.65 -8.77 -7.92
CA ARG A 208 12.03 -7.38 -8.24
C ARG A 208 11.58 -6.88 -9.61
N HIS A 209 11.02 -7.75 -10.45
CA HIS A 209 10.71 -7.44 -11.85
C HIS A 209 9.25 -7.75 -12.21
N ILE A 210 8.35 -7.55 -11.27
CA ILE A 210 6.92 -7.74 -11.49
C ILE A 210 6.43 -6.71 -12.50
N ASP A 211 5.74 -7.17 -13.56
CA ASP A 211 5.05 -6.28 -14.49
C ASP A 211 3.80 -5.70 -13.81
N VAL A 212 3.65 -4.39 -13.87
CA VAL A 212 2.52 -3.69 -13.23
C VAL A 212 1.22 -3.80 -14.02
N LYS A 213 1.29 -4.05 -15.35
CA LYS A 213 0.10 -4.05 -16.20
C LYS A 213 -0.95 -5.08 -15.77
N PRO A 214 -0.61 -6.37 -15.55
CA PRO A 214 -1.60 -7.35 -15.09
C PRO A 214 -2.21 -7.02 -13.73
N VAL A 215 -1.46 -6.34 -12.85
CA VAL A 215 -1.96 -5.88 -11.55
C VAL A 215 -3.02 -4.79 -11.73
N ILE A 216 -2.76 -3.83 -12.62
CA ILE A 216 -3.69 -2.74 -12.92
C ILE A 216 -4.94 -3.26 -13.63
N ASP A 217 -4.77 -4.19 -14.58
CA ASP A 217 -5.90 -4.81 -15.30
C ASP A 217 -6.85 -5.50 -14.32
N GLU A 218 -6.33 -6.32 -13.40
CA GLU A 218 -7.12 -7.01 -12.36
C GLU A 218 -7.80 -6.03 -11.39
N ILE A 219 -7.09 -4.97 -10.97
CA ILE A 219 -7.68 -3.94 -10.10
C ILE A 219 -8.87 -3.28 -10.80
N ASN A 220 -8.74 -2.91 -12.08
CA ASN A 220 -9.83 -2.30 -12.83
C ASN A 220 -11.00 -3.26 -13.01
N GLU A 221 -10.75 -4.53 -13.37
CA GLU A 221 -11.79 -5.57 -13.54
C GLU A 221 -12.59 -5.73 -12.24
N ARG A 222 -11.93 -5.86 -11.10
CA ARG A 222 -12.59 -5.97 -9.79
C ARG A 222 -13.40 -4.74 -9.40
N ILE A 223 -12.93 -3.54 -9.73
CA ILE A 223 -13.69 -2.30 -9.51
C ILE A 223 -14.97 -2.31 -10.34
N GLU A 224 -14.90 -2.74 -11.60
CA GLU A 224 -16.05 -2.81 -12.52
C GLU A 224 -17.08 -3.85 -12.03
N GLU A 225 -16.64 -5.05 -11.64
CA GLU A 225 -17.51 -6.08 -11.07
C GLU A 225 -18.26 -5.60 -9.83
N GLY A 226 -17.54 -4.93 -8.89
CA GLY A 226 -18.13 -4.38 -7.68
C GLY A 226 -19.17 -3.29 -7.96
N SER A 227 -18.98 -2.50 -9.01
CA SER A 227 -19.92 -1.46 -9.45
C SER A 227 -21.20 -2.05 -10.04
N VAL A 228 -21.10 -3.11 -10.83
CA VAL A 228 -22.25 -3.81 -11.42
C VAL A 228 -23.11 -4.49 -10.35
N ALA A 229 -22.47 -5.15 -9.38
CA ALA A 229 -23.18 -5.83 -8.28
C ALA A 229 -24.03 -4.86 -7.44
N GLN A 230 -23.57 -3.62 -7.25
CA GLN A 230 -24.30 -2.60 -6.49
C GLN A 230 -25.42 -1.93 -7.29
N GLY A 231 -25.25 -1.77 -8.61
CA GLY A 231 -26.29 -1.21 -9.49
C GLY A 231 -27.50 -2.13 -9.66
N SER A 232 -27.33 -3.44 -9.50
CA SER A 232 -28.41 -4.41 -9.60
C SER A 232 -29.25 -4.55 -8.32
N GLY A 233 -28.72 -4.15 -7.16
CA GLY A 233 -29.43 -4.21 -5.86
C GLY A 233 -30.41 -3.07 -5.60
N HIS A 234 -30.47 -2.04 -6.43
CA HIS A 234 -31.37 -0.89 -6.30
C HIS A 234 -32.60 -0.93 -7.19
N ARG A 235 -32.85 -2.05 -7.86
CA ARG A 235 -34.04 -2.23 -8.76
C ARG A 235 -35.04 -3.27 -8.27
N ALA A 236 -35.08 -3.54 -6.98
CA ALA A 236 -36.09 -4.41 -6.37
C ALA A 236 -37.02 -3.63 -5.43
#